data_4513a718f2d5617b21ff667f180e2ec6
#
_entry.id   4513a718f2d5617b21ff667f180e2ec6
#
_cell.length_a   1.000
_cell.length_b   1.000
_cell.length_c   1.000
_cell.angle_alpha   90.00
_cell.angle_beta   90.00
_cell.angle_gamma   90.00
#
_symmetry.space_group_name_H-M   'P 1'
#
loop_
_entity.id
_entity.type
_entity.pdbx_description
1 polymer ?
#
loop_
_entity_poly.entity_id
_entity_poly.type
_entity_poly.pdbx_seq_one_letter_code
_entity_poly.pdbx_strand_id
1 'polypeptide(L)'
;MTAPRASGYFRIRYDDDIALVRTRTQRVWLGVLALALAGFPFLANSVLLDLANQVLLVSIGAVALMLLTGFAGQISLGHAGLLAVGAFTTGILFKELAAPFWITLPASAVAGALVGLVFGLPSLRLRGLYLAVSTLALHFMVLHAGQEYETRRGLSSGVVIDPPSLFGFALQDGRAWYVVLLAASTATVLLSLNLLRTKTGRSWRAIHGREAVAEAMGIHVPVAKLSAFIVSCTLTSAAGCLAAYYRGFVSAEAFPLFVTIQYVATVIIGGIGSLLGALLGTLFVVLFPQAIEASMNALGLTDRLSSMIFAINQAAFGVAMILFLVFEPQGLVGIWRRIQAWFLLWPFGQKPLGRP
;
A
#
# COMPACT_ATOMS: atom_id res chain seq x y z
N MET A 1 -16.56 10.79 -7.91
CA MET A 1 -16.89 12.17 -8.37
C MET A 1 -15.63 12.78 -8.96
N THR A 2 -15.68 13.21 -10.22
CA THR A 2 -14.54 13.84 -10.91
C THR A 2 -14.43 15.30 -10.45
N ALA A 3 -13.19 15.81 -10.27
CA ALA A 3 -12.94 17.20 -9.98
C ALA A 3 -13.65 18.12 -10.99
N PRO A 4 -14.13 19.31 -10.59
CA PRO A 4 -14.76 20.25 -11.49
C PRO A 4 -13.80 20.59 -12.64
N ARG A 5 -14.27 20.49 -13.85
CA ARG A 5 -13.49 20.72 -15.07
C ARG A 5 -13.67 22.18 -15.48
N ALA A 6 -12.58 22.79 -15.96
CA ALA A 6 -12.68 24.07 -16.63
C ALA A 6 -13.68 23.95 -17.80
N SER A 7 -14.58 24.91 -17.95
CA SER A 7 -15.54 24.97 -19.05
C SER A 7 -14.79 25.03 -20.37
N GLY A 8 -15.19 24.21 -21.35
CA GLY A 8 -14.58 24.18 -22.67
C GLY A 8 -13.82 22.88 -23.03
N TYR A 9 -13.72 21.92 -22.13
CA TYR A 9 -13.11 20.63 -22.44
C TYR A 9 -14.16 19.65 -23.02
N PHE A 10 -14.27 19.63 -24.34
CA PHE A 10 -15.09 18.64 -25.08
C PHE A 10 -14.26 17.40 -25.39
N ARG A 11 -14.82 16.21 -25.16
CA ARG A 11 -14.22 14.93 -25.55
C ARG A 11 -14.93 14.40 -26.77
N ILE A 12 -14.19 14.27 -27.84
CA ILE A 12 -14.73 13.78 -29.12
C ILE A 12 -14.27 12.34 -29.40
N ARG A 13 -13.16 11.91 -28.76
CA ARG A 13 -12.57 10.59 -28.97
C ARG A 13 -12.53 9.77 -27.70
N TYR A 14 -12.78 8.48 -27.81
CA TYR A 14 -12.70 7.51 -26.72
C TYR A 14 -11.28 7.43 -26.11
N ASP A 15 -10.25 7.59 -26.93
CA ASP A 15 -8.84 7.60 -26.51
C ASP A 15 -8.52 8.74 -25.51
N ASP A 16 -9.19 9.89 -25.67
CA ASP A 16 -9.04 11.02 -24.74
C ASP A 16 -9.62 10.71 -23.34
N ASP A 17 -10.53 9.74 -23.27
CA ASP A 17 -11.13 9.30 -21.99
C ASP A 17 -10.24 8.29 -21.27
N ILE A 18 -9.47 7.50 -22.01
CA ILE A 18 -8.55 6.48 -21.51
C ILE A 18 -7.18 7.07 -21.13
N ALA A 19 -6.77 8.24 -21.66
CA ALA A 19 -5.46 8.82 -21.43
C ALA A 19 -5.15 9.04 -19.93
N LEU A 20 -3.95 8.58 -19.47
CA LEU A 20 -3.47 8.76 -18.08
C LEU A 20 -3.23 10.24 -17.76
N VAL A 21 -2.61 10.94 -18.68
CA VAL A 21 -2.23 12.35 -18.54
C VAL A 21 -2.98 13.16 -19.59
N ARG A 22 -3.89 14.00 -19.15
CA ARG A 22 -4.89 14.64 -20.00
C ARG A 22 -4.51 16.05 -20.41
N THR A 23 -3.82 16.79 -19.55
CA THR A 23 -3.49 18.21 -19.79
C THR A 23 -1.99 18.44 -19.83
N ARG A 24 -1.56 19.49 -20.54
CA ARG A 24 -0.15 19.93 -20.53
C ARG A 24 0.32 20.24 -19.12
N THR A 25 -0.52 20.86 -18.31
CA THR A 25 -0.24 21.16 -16.90
C THR A 25 0.04 19.89 -16.08
N GLN A 26 -0.75 18.83 -16.27
CA GLN A 26 -0.51 17.54 -15.61
C GLN A 26 0.83 16.92 -16.03
N ARG A 27 1.21 17.01 -17.32
CA ARG A 27 2.52 16.52 -17.79
C ARG A 27 3.67 17.27 -17.14
N VAL A 28 3.56 18.60 -17.06
CA VAL A 28 4.60 19.43 -16.42
C VAL A 28 4.74 19.07 -14.95
N TRP A 29 3.62 18.99 -14.20
CA TRP A 29 3.66 18.62 -12.78
C TRP A 29 4.17 17.20 -12.53
N LEU A 30 3.83 16.24 -13.41
CA LEU A 30 4.40 14.89 -13.35
C LEU A 30 5.89 14.89 -13.66
N GLY A 31 6.34 15.70 -14.61
CA GLY A 31 7.76 15.90 -14.91
C GLY A 31 8.51 16.50 -13.73
N VAL A 32 7.94 17.54 -13.09
CA VAL A 32 8.52 18.17 -11.88
C VAL A 32 8.59 17.16 -10.73
N LEU A 33 7.53 16.37 -10.51
CA LEU A 33 7.53 15.32 -9.51
C LEU A 33 8.58 14.25 -9.80
N ALA A 34 8.70 13.79 -11.05
CA ALA A 34 9.71 12.80 -11.44
C ALA A 34 11.13 13.33 -11.22
N LEU A 35 11.39 14.60 -11.57
CA LEU A 35 12.68 15.26 -11.32
C LEU A 35 12.95 15.41 -9.83
N ALA A 36 11.96 15.80 -9.04
CA ALA A 36 12.10 15.92 -7.59
C ALA A 36 12.41 14.55 -6.94
N LEU A 37 11.71 13.49 -7.34
CA LEU A 37 11.98 12.14 -6.86
C LEU A 37 13.34 11.62 -7.32
N ALA A 38 13.78 11.91 -8.55
CA ALA A 38 15.09 11.51 -9.04
C ALA A 38 16.23 12.30 -8.38
N GLY A 39 16.03 13.58 -8.05
CA GLY A 39 16.99 14.43 -7.36
C GLY A 39 17.08 14.19 -5.85
N PHE A 40 16.03 13.64 -5.25
CA PHE A 40 15.92 13.47 -3.80
C PHE A 40 17.12 12.73 -3.17
N PRO A 41 17.61 11.59 -3.69
CA PRO A 41 18.70 10.83 -3.07
C PRO A 41 20.05 11.57 -3.05
N PHE A 42 20.19 12.64 -3.84
CA PHE A 42 21.41 13.46 -3.86
C PHE A 42 21.38 14.57 -2.80
N LEU A 43 20.18 15.00 -2.40
CA LEU A 43 19.98 16.11 -1.44
C LEU A 43 19.65 15.60 -0.02
N ALA A 44 19.15 14.36 0.10
CA ALA A 44 18.69 13.80 1.35
C ALA A 44 19.81 13.27 2.24
N ASN A 45 19.72 13.54 3.54
CA ASN A 45 20.55 12.90 4.55
C ASN A 45 20.16 11.40 4.69
N SER A 46 21.02 10.60 5.33
CA SER A 46 20.78 9.16 5.54
C SER A 46 19.43 8.86 6.22
N VAL A 47 19.02 9.63 7.20
CA VAL A 47 17.74 9.48 7.90
C VAL A 47 16.55 9.78 6.98
N LEU A 48 16.60 10.86 6.21
CA LEU A 48 15.54 11.20 5.26
C LEU A 48 15.46 10.18 4.13
N LEU A 49 16.60 9.64 3.72
CA LEU A 49 16.67 8.61 2.69
C LEU A 49 16.04 7.29 3.18
N ASP A 50 16.31 6.90 4.43
CA ASP A 50 15.71 5.71 5.03
C ASP A 50 14.18 5.89 5.18
N LEU A 51 13.72 7.05 5.64
CA LEU A 51 12.29 7.36 5.69
C LEU A 51 11.63 7.30 4.31
N ALA A 52 12.27 7.82 3.29
CA ALA A 52 11.76 7.74 1.93
C ALA A 52 11.69 6.30 1.42
N ASN A 53 12.70 5.48 1.73
CA ASN A 53 12.71 4.06 1.41
C ASN A 53 11.55 3.32 2.10
N GLN A 54 11.30 3.60 3.38
CA GLN A 54 10.17 3.04 4.11
C GLN A 54 8.81 3.47 3.50
N VAL A 55 8.66 4.76 3.12
CA VAL A 55 7.46 5.25 2.44
C VAL A 55 7.24 4.50 1.13
N LEU A 56 8.27 4.35 0.30
CA LEU A 56 8.18 3.64 -0.98
C LEU A 56 7.84 2.17 -0.79
N LEU A 57 8.45 1.50 0.18
CA LEU A 57 8.19 0.12 0.49
C LEU A 57 6.74 -0.11 0.96
N VAL A 58 6.29 0.68 1.96
CA VAL A 58 4.94 0.59 2.51
C VAL A 58 3.91 0.96 1.45
N SER A 59 4.22 1.88 0.52
CA SER A 59 3.30 2.27 -0.55
C SER A 59 2.90 1.12 -1.47
N ILE A 60 3.79 0.16 -1.72
CA ILE A 60 3.50 -1.03 -2.53
C ILE A 60 2.38 -1.85 -1.88
N GLY A 61 2.53 -2.16 -0.58
CA GLY A 61 1.51 -2.87 0.19
C GLY A 61 0.21 -2.07 0.35
N ALA A 62 0.31 -0.75 0.58
CA ALA A 62 -0.86 0.12 0.70
C ALA A 62 -1.68 0.20 -0.61
N VAL A 63 -1.00 0.27 -1.77
CA VAL A 63 -1.65 0.20 -3.09
C VAL A 63 -2.32 -1.15 -3.30
N ALA A 64 -1.67 -2.26 -2.91
CA ALA A 64 -2.24 -3.60 -2.98
C ALA A 64 -3.51 -3.73 -2.14
N LEU A 65 -3.50 -3.23 -0.91
CA LEU A 65 -4.68 -3.21 -0.04
C LEU A 65 -5.77 -2.26 -0.57
N MET A 66 -5.38 -1.13 -1.14
CA MET A 66 -6.32 -0.19 -1.77
C MET A 66 -7.08 -0.82 -2.93
N LEU A 67 -6.42 -1.66 -3.75
CA LEU A 67 -7.10 -2.40 -4.82
C LEU A 67 -8.18 -3.33 -4.26
N LEU A 68 -7.88 -4.03 -3.18
CA LEU A 68 -8.78 -4.98 -2.55
C LEU A 68 -9.92 -4.27 -1.79
N THR A 69 -9.57 -3.39 -0.87
CA THR A 69 -10.54 -2.75 0.03
C THR A 69 -11.21 -1.55 -0.64
N GLY A 70 -10.43 -0.71 -1.31
CA GLY A 70 -10.91 0.55 -1.86
C GLY A 70 -11.64 0.42 -3.20
N PHE A 71 -11.29 -0.56 -4.03
CA PHE A 71 -11.91 -0.73 -5.35
C PHE A 71 -12.81 -1.96 -5.45
N ALA A 72 -12.49 -3.06 -4.78
CA ALA A 72 -13.33 -4.26 -4.80
C ALA A 72 -14.25 -4.39 -3.57
N GLY A 73 -14.10 -3.52 -2.57
CA GLY A 73 -14.96 -3.48 -1.39
C GLY A 73 -14.77 -4.65 -0.42
N GLN A 74 -13.62 -5.33 -0.48
CA GLN A 74 -13.32 -6.48 0.37
C GLN A 74 -12.42 -6.08 1.52
N ILE A 75 -12.91 -6.16 2.74
CA ILE A 75 -12.12 -5.87 3.94
C ILE A 75 -11.22 -7.08 4.24
N SER A 76 -9.91 -6.85 4.38
CA SER A 76 -8.92 -7.86 4.73
C SER A 76 -8.16 -7.46 5.98
N LEU A 77 -8.11 -8.36 6.96
CA LEU A 77 -7.28 -8.25 8.16
C LEU A 77 -6.05 -9.16 8.13
N GLY A 78 -5.76 -9.77 6.98
CA GLY A 78 -4.63 -10.68 6.77
C GLY A 78 -3.42 -10.04 6.09
N HIS A 79 -3.37 -8.72 5.94
CA HIS A 79 -2.38 -8.05 5.10
C HIS A 79 -0.93 -8.27 5.56
N ALA A 80 -0.67 -8.19 6.87
CA ALA A 80 0.66 -8.50 7.42
C ALA A 80 1.04 -9.97 7.22
N GLY A 81 0.08 -10.89 7.30
CA GLY A 81 0.32 -12.31 6.95
C GLY A 81 0.73 -12.49 5.50
N LEU A 82 0.14 -11.75 4.56
CA LEU A 82 0.53 -11.79 3.15
C LEU A 82 1.92 -11.17 2.90
N LEU A 83 2.30 -10.13 3.65
CA LEU A 83 3.67 -9.63 3.67
C LEU A 83 4.63 -10.71 4.18
N ALA A 84 4.25 -11.41 5.26
CA ALA A 84 5.02 -12.52 5.82
C ALA A 84 5.18 -13.67 4.82
N VAL A 85 4.14 -14.04 4.04
CA VAL A 85 4.27 -15.02 2.95
C VAL A 85 5.41 -14.65 2.01
N GLY A 86 5.45 -13.40 1.55
CA GLY A 86 6.51 -12.94 0.65
C GLY A 86 7.88 -12.96 1.31
N ALA A 87 7.99 -12.49 2.54
CA ALA A 87 9.24 -12.45 3.28
C ALA A 87 9.77 -13.85 3.58
N PHE A 88 8.95 -14.76 4.10
CA PHE A 88 9.35 -16.14 4.37
C PHE A 88 9.69 -16.91 3.10
N THR A 89 8.93 -16.74 2.01
CA THR A 89 9.28 -17.34 0.72
C THR A 89 10.67 -16.90 0.28
N THR A 90 10.99 -15.61 0.42
CA THR A 90 12.32 -15.07 0.11
C THR A 90 13.38 -15.67 1.02
N GLY A 91 13.15 -15.67 2.35
CA GLY A 91 14.09 -16.20 3.33
C GLY A 91 14.39 -17.70 3.13
N ILE A 92 13.35 -18.49 2.86
CA ILE A 92 13.48 -19.93 2.60
C ILE A 92 14.27 -20.18 1.31
N LEU A 93 13.90 -19.52 0.20
CA LEU A 93 14.58 -19.68 -1.08
C LEU A 93 16.05 -19.21 -1.01
N PHE A 94 16.32 -18.14 -0.28
CA PHE A 94 17.68 -17.66 -0.07
C PHE A 94 18.49 -18.66 0.76
N LYS A 95 17.94 -19.12 1.89
CA LYS A 95 18.64 -20.00 2.84
C LYS A 95 18.87 -21.42 2.29
N GLU A 96 17.86 -22.02 1.63
CA GLU A 96 17.91 -23.42 1.19
C GLU A 96 18.49 -23.58 -0.22
N LEU A 97 18.25 -22.62 -1.10
CA LEU A 97 18.61 -22.72 -2.53
C LEU A 97 19.61 -21.65 -2.97
N ALA A 98 20.07 -20.77 -2.07
CA ALA A 98 20.89 -19.62 -2.41
C ALA A 98 20.36 -18.85 -3.63
N ALA A 99 19.02 -18.76 -3.77
CA ALA A 99 18.36 -18.20 -4.94
C ALA A 99 18.61 -16.70 -5.04
N PRO A 100 18.99 -16.18 -6.22
CA PRO A 100 19.23 -14.76 -6.42
C PRO A 100 17.93 -13.97 -6.38
N PHE A 101 18.04 -12.65 -6.15
CA PHE A 101 16.93 -11.71 -6.08
C PHE A 101 15.92 -11.82 -7.23
N TRP A 102 16.42 -12.05 -8.46
CA TRP A 102 15.58 -12.18 -9.66
C TRP A 102 14.64 -13.38 -9.64
N ILE A 103 14.97 -14.43 -8.89
CA ILE A 103 14.13 -15.62 -8.71
C ILE A 103 13.22 -15.45 -7.49
N THR A 104 13.73 -14.90 -6.39
CA THR A 104 12.97 -14.77 -5.15
C THR A 104 11.81 -13.80 -5.27
N LEU A 105 11.96 -12.69 -6.00
CA LEU A 105 10.90 -11.70 -6.18
C LEU A 105 9.68 -12.27 -6.96
N PRO A 106 9.83 -12.86 -8.15
CA PRO A 106 8.69 -13.48 -8.82
C PRO A 106 8.16 -14.71 -8.06
N ALA A 107 9.01 -15.50 -7.41
CA ALA A 107 8.60 -16.64 -6.60
C ALA A 107 7.72 -16.20 -5.41
N SER A 108 8.08 -15.13 -4.73
CA SER A 108 7.28 -14.54 -3.65
C SER A 108 5.93 -14.03 -4.16
N ALA A 109 5.91 -13.39 -5.33
CA ALA A 109 4.67 -12.95 -5.96
C ALA A 109 3.75 -14.13 -6.31
N VAL A 110 4.32 -15.22 -6.87
CA VAL A 110 3.58 -16.47 -7.16
C VAL A 110 3.10 -17.13 -5.88
N ALA A 111 3.93 -17.22 -4.83
CA ALA A 111 3.51 -17.75 -3.54
C ALA A 111 2.31 -16.96 -2.97
N GLY A 112 2.35 -15.63 -3.03
CA GLY A 112 1.22 -14.79 -2.68
C GLY A 112 -0.02 -15.05 -3.51
N ALA A 113 0.12 -15.25 -4.83
CA ALA A 113 -0.98 -15.61 -5.71
C ALA A 113 -1.61 -16.97 -5.34
N LEU A 114 -0.78 -17.97 -5.04
CA LEU A 114 -1.22 -19.30 -4.63
C LEU A 114 -1.95 -19.26 -3.28
N VAL A 115 -1.41 -18.57 -2.29
CA VAL A 115 -2.06 -18.34 -1.01
C VAL A 115 -3.39 -17.59 -1.22
N GLY A 116 -3.37 -16.56 -2.06
CA GLY A 116 -4.58 -15.83 -2.46
C GLY A 116 -5.63 -16.71 -3.15
N LEU A 117 -5.21 -17.67 -3.96
CA LEU A 117 -6.11 -18.63 -4.58
C LEU A 117 -6.70 -19.62 -3.55
N VAL A 118 -5.83 -20.25 -2.75
CA VAL A 118 -6.22 -21.28 -1.77
C VAL A 118 -7.20 -20.72 -0.73
N PHE A 119 -6.92 -19.56 -0.17
CA PHE A 119 -7.77 -18.91 0.83
C PHE A 119 -8.90 -18.06 0.21
N GLY A 120 -8.70 -17.57 -1.00
CA GLY A 120 -9.71 -16.83 -1.75
C GLY A 120 -10.89 -17.69 -2.16
N LEU A 121 -10.68 -18.94 -2.55
CA LEU A 121 -11.77 -19.85 -2.94
C LEU A 121 -12.80 -20.09 -1.83
N PRO A 122 -12.44 -20.50 -0.59
CA PRO A 122 -13.41 -20.60 0.51
C PRO A 122 -14.04 -19.25 0.87
N SER A 123 -13.29 -18.16 0.77
CA SER A 123 -13.75 -16.82 1.14
C SER A 123 -14.82 -16.27 0.18
N LEU A 124 -14.98 -16.81 -1.02
CA LEU A 124 -16.04 -16.43 -1.97
C LEU A 124 -17.45 -16.58 -1.41
N ARG A 125 -17.63 -17.52 -0.48
CA ARG A 125 -18.92 -17.76 0.19
C ARG A 125 -19.17 -16.82 1.35
N LEU A 126 -18.14 -16.10 1.79
CA LEU A 126 -18.19 -15.19 2.93
C LEU A 126 -18.44 -13.75 2.47
N ARG A 127 -19.18 -12.98 3.27
CA ARG A 127 -19.52 -11.59 3.00
C ARG A 127 -19.20 -10.71 4.22
N GLY A 128 -18.79 -9.47 3.97
CA GLY A 128 -18.58 -8.47 5.02
C GLY A 128 -17.57 -8.92 6.09
N LEU A 129 -17.96 -8.91 7.35
CA LEU A 129 -17.10 -9.22 8.48
C LEU A 129 -16.57 -10.66 8.49
N TYR A 130 -17.31 -11.63 7.98
CA TYR A 130 -16.86 -13.03 7.92
C TYR A 130 -15.64 -13.18 7.01
N LEU A 131 -15.54 -12.39 5.94
CA LEU A 131 -14.36 -12.36 5.08
C LEU A 131 -13.15 -11.78 5.84
N ALA A 132 -13.34 -10.73 6.62
CA ALA A 132 -12.28 -10.12 7.43
C ALA A 132 -11.74 -11.13 8.48
N VAL A 133 -12.62 -11.87 9.15
CA VAL A 133 -12.23 -12.92 10.12
C VAL A 133 -11.50 -14.08 9.42
N SER A 134 -11.93 -14.49 8.23
CA SER A 134 -11.23 -15.51 7.44
C SER A 134 -9.81 -15.08 7.06
N THR A 135 -9.63 -13.84 6.65
CA THR A 135 -8.28 -13.31 6.34
C THR A 135 -7.42 -13.12 7.59
N LEU A 136 -8.04 -12.85 8.74
CA LEU A 136 -7.33 -12.83 10.03
C LEU A 136 -6.84 -14.25 10.40
N ALA A 137 -7.65 -15.28 10.18
CA ALA A 137 -7.22 -16.66 10.37
C ALA A 137 -6.03 -17.02 9.45
N LEU A 138 -6.08 -16.59 8.18
CA LEU A 138 -4.94 -16.71 7.27
C LEU A 138 -3.67 -16.07 7.86
N HIS A 139 -3.77 -14.87 8.43
CA HIS A 139 -2.64 -14.19 9.06
C HIS A 139 -1.97 -15.07 10.14
N PHE A 140 -2.76 -15.56 11.09
CA PHE A 140 -2.23 -16.43 12.16
C PHE A 140 -1.68 -17.75 11.64
N MET A 141 -2.31 -18.37 10.62
CA MET A 141 -1.80 -19.58 9.98
C MET A 141 -0.41 -19.35 9.38
N VAL A 142 -0.23 -18.25 8.65
CA VAL A 142 1.06 -17.92 8.02
C VAL A 142 2.12 -17.66 9.08
N LEU A 143 1.79 -16.90 10.13
CA LEU A 143 2.73 -16.66 11.23
C LEU A 143 3.12 -17.94 11.94
N HIS A 144 2.16 -18.83 12.22
CA HIS A 144 2.44 -20.11 12.84
C HIS A 144 3.35 -20.98 11.96
N ALA A 145 3.10 -21.02 10.64
CA ALA A 145 3.97 -21.75 9.71
C ALA A 145 5.39 -21.16 9.67
N GLY A 146 5.52 -19.83 9.74
CA GLY A 146 6.81 -19.14 9.81
C GLY A 146 7.55 -19.46 11.12
N GLN A 147 6.89 -19.40 12.26
CA GLN A 147 7.46 -19.75 13.58
C GLN A 147 7.89 -21.22 13.64
N GLU A 148 7.10 -22.12 13.08
CA GLU A 148 7.42 -23.54 13.00
C GLU A 148 8.68 -23.79 12.14
N TYR A 149 8.83 -23.07 11.03
CA TYR A 149 10.04 -23.14 10.21
C TYR A 149 11.26 -22.63 10.99
N GLU A 150 11.16 -21.48 11.66
CA GLU A 150 12.22 -20.91 12.49
C GLU A 150 12.65 -21.88 13.59
N THR A 151 11.69 -22.46 14.31
CA THR A 151 11.93 -23.41 15.41
C THR A 151 12.60 -24.69 14.92
N ARG A 152 12.11 -25.29 13.83
CA ARG A 152 12.69 -26.53 13.28
C ARG A 152 14.11 -26.35 12.76
N ARG A 153 14.45 -25.15 12.30
CA ARG A 153 15.79 -24.81 11.81
C ARG A 153 16.70 -24.23 12.89
N GLY A 154 16.24 -24.09 14.13
CA GLY A 154 17.01 -23.49 15.23
C GLY A 154 17.34 -22.02 15.02
N LEU A 155 16.49 -21.29 14.26
CA LEU A 155 16.69 -19.89 13.90
C LEU A 155 15.99 -18.99 14.93
N SER A 156 16.49 -18.95 16.17
CA SER A 156 15.88 -18.17 17.26
C SER A 156 15.83 -16.66 17.03
N SER A 157 16.62 -16.14 16.08
CA SER A 157 16.67 -14.70 15.75
C SER A 157 16.09 -14.40 14.35
N GLY A 158 15.37 -15.37 13.74
CA GLY A 158 14.87 -15.25 12.38
C GLY A 158 15.91 -15.64 11.30
N VAL A 159 15.49 -15.53 10.05
CA VAL A 159 16.32 -15.83 8.86
C VAL A 159 17.07 -14.57 8.45
N VAL A 160 18.40 -14.59 8.55
CA VAL A 160 19.25 -13.50 8.04
C VAL A 160 19.41 -13.67 6.53
N ILE A 161 19.27 -12.57 5.81
CA ILE A 161 19.37 -12.49 4.35
C ILE A 161 20.46 -11.49 4.00
N ASP A 162 21.43 -11.92 3.20
CA ASP A 162 22.46 -11.02 2.70
C ASP A 162 21.90 -10.02 1.68
N PRO A 163 22.50 -8.82 1.59
CA PRO A 163 22.10 -7.82 0.61
C PRO A 163 22.12 -8.39 -0.81
N PRO A 164 21.06 -8.21 -1.61
CA PRO A 164 21.01 -8.75 -2.95
C PRO A 164 22.01 -8.04 -3.87
N SER A 165 22.62 -8.81 -4.77
CA SER A 165 23.43 -8.26 -5.86
C SER A 165 22.58 -8.10 -7.12
N LEU A 166 22.50 -6.86 -7.63
CA LEU A 166 21.86 -6.52 -8.89
C LEU A 166 22.94 -6.25 -9.93
N PHE A 167 23.05 -7.07 -10.96
CA PHE A 167 24.06 -6.94 -12.04
C PHE A 167 25.50 -6.78 -11.53
N GLY A 168 25.87 -7.46 -10.42
CA GLY A 168 27.19 -7.37 -9.81
C GLY A 168 27.39 -6.22 -8.82
N PHE A 169 26.41 -5.34 -8.64
CA PHE A 169 26.42 -4.30 -7.60
C PHE A 169 25.65 -4.79 -6.38
N ALA A 170 26.32 -4.90 -5.24
CA ALA A 170 25.67 -5.20 -3.97
C ALA A 170 24.81 -4.01 -3.53
N LEU A 171 23.51 -4.24 -3.25
CA LEU A 171 22.60 -3.21 -2.76
C LEU A 171 22.81 -2.97 -1.26
N GLN A 172 23.97 -2.41 -0.88
CA GLN A 172 24.27 -2.06 0.51
C GLN A 172 23.91 -0.60 0.83
N ASP A 173 23.94 0.27 -0.17
CA ASP A 173 23.69 1.70 0.01
C ASP A 173 22.18 2.01 0.03
N GLY A 174 21.76 2.88 0.95
CA GLY A 174 20.39 3.40 1.00
C GLY A 174 19.94 4.08 -0.29
N ARG A 175 20.87 4.66 -1.07
CA ARG A 175 20.59 5.26 -2.38
C ARG A 175 20.27 4.23 -3.44
N ALA A 176 20.99 3.11 -3.45
CA ALA A 176 20.70 2.01 -4.38
C ALA A 176 19.31 1.41 -4.08
N TRP A 177 18.99 1.22 -2.80
CA TRP A 177 17.66 0.80 -2.36
C TRP A 177 16.56 1.79 -2.76
N TYR A 178 16.82 3.09 -2.64
CA TYR A 178 15.87 4.12 -3.05
C TYR A 178 15.45 3.95 -4.52
N VAL A 179 16.41 3.75 -5.42
CA VAL A 179 16.13 3.58 -6.86
C VAL A 179 15.30 2.32 -7.11
N VAL A 180 15.65 1.20 -6.46
CA VAL A 180 14.91 -0.06 -6.60
C VAL A 180 13.48 0.06 -6.08
N LEU A 181 13.30 0.64 -4.89
CA LEU A 181 11.99 0.82 -4.27
C LEU A 181 11.13 1.84 -5.03
N LEU A 182 11.73 2.91 -5.55
CA LEU A 182 11.05 3.89 -6.40
C LEU A 182 10.57 3.23 -7.70
N ALA A 183 11.40 2.43 -8.33
CA ALA A 183 11.01 1.69 -9.54
C ALA A 183 9.88 0.69 -9.24
N ALA A 184 9.99 -0.09 -8.15
CA ALA A 184 8.99 -1.07 -7.75
C ALA A 184 7.64 -0.40 -7.35
N SER A 185 7.69 0.67 -6.58
CA SER A 185 6.49 1.45 -6.20
C SER A 185 5.82 2.08 -7.42
N THR A 186 6.60 2.71 -8.31
CA THR A 186 6.11 3.28 -9.56
C THR A 186 5.50 2.21 -10.45
N ALA A 187 6.17 1.07 -10.62
CA ALA A 187 5.65 -0.06 -11.38
C ALA A 187 4.32 -0.56 -10.79
N THR A 188 4.23 -0.70 -9.47
CA THR A 188 3.00 -1.13 -8.78
C THR A 188 1.85 -0.14 -9.00
N VAL A 189 2.12 1.16 -8.92
CA VAL A 189 1.12 2.21 -9.18
C VAL A 189 0.66 2.18 -10.65
N LEU A 190 1.60 2.08 -11.60
CA LEU A 190 1.27 2.02 -13.03
C LEU A 190 0.50 0.75 -13.41
N LEU A 191 0.91 -0.41 -12.89
CA LEU A 191 0.18 -1.67 -13.05
C LEU A 191 -1.24 -1.57 -12.49
N SER A 192 -1.39 -1.00 -11.29
CA SER A 192 -2.69 -0.79 -10.66
C SER A 192 -3.58 0.16 -11.45
N LEU A 193 -3.03 1.27 -11.95
CA LEU A 193 -3.74 2.22 -12.81
C LEU A 193 -4.21 1.55 -14.11
N ASN A 194 -3.35 0.78 -14.76
CA ASN A 194 -3.70 0.06 -15.98
C ASN A 194 -4.75 -1.01 -15.70
N LEU A 195 -4.60 -1.78 -14.63
CA LEU A 195 -5.54 -2.83 -14.24
C LEU A 195 -6.94 -2.26 -13.95
N LEU A 196 -7.02 -1.12 -13.26
CA LEU A 196 -8.29 -0.43 -12.99
C LEU A 196 -9.03 0.07 -14.24
N ARG A 197 -8.37 0.13 -15.39
CA ARG A 197 -8.98 0.48 -16.70
C ARG A 197 -9.48 -0.72 -17.47
N THR A 198 -8.98 -1.92 -17.16
CA THR A 198 -9.42 -3.16 -17.79
C THR A 198 -10.87 -3.51 -17.44
N LYS A 199 -11.41 -4.51 -18.11
CA LYS A 199 -12.73 -5.08 -17.76
C LYS A 199 -12.76 -5.53 -16.29
N THR A 200 -11.69 -6.16 -15.81
CA THR A 200 -11.56 -6.65 -14.43
C THR A 200 -11.65 -5.51 -13.42
N GLY A 201 -10.92 -4.43 -13.61
CA GLY A 201 -10.96 -3.28 -12.69
C GLY A 201 -12.31 -2.53 -12.72
N ARG A 202 -13.01 -2.52 -13.86
CA ARG A 202 -14.38 -2.01 -13.92
C ARG A 202 -15.36 -2.89 -13.16
N SER A 203 -15.20 -4.22 -13.26
CA SER A 203 -16.01 -5.18 -12.49
C SER A 203 -15.81 -5.01 -10.98
N TRP A 204 -14.58 -4.75 -10.52
CA TRP A 204 -14.31 -4.49 -9.10
C TRP A 204 -15.08 -3.26 -8.58
N ARG A 205 -15.04 -2.15 -9.32
CA ARG A 205 -15.80 -0.94 -8.94
C ARG A 205 -17.32 -1.14 -8.95
N ALA A 206 -17.82 -1.96 -9.87
CA ALA A 206 -19.25 -2.28 -9.93
C ALA A 206 -19.69 -3.08 -8.70
N ILE A 207 -18.89 -4.06 -8.27
CA ILE A 207 -19.16 -4.89 -7.09
C ILE A 207 -19.08 -4.06 -5.81
N HIS A 208 -18.08 -3.18 -5.70
CA HIS A 208 -17.94 -2.27 -4.55
C HIS A 208 -19.21 -1.44 -4.31
N GLY A 209 -19.86 -1.00 -5.39
CA GLY A 209 -21.10 -0.23 -5.30
C GLY A 209 -22.28 -1.06 -4.77
N ARG A 210 -22.69 -2.10 -5.51
CA ARG A 210 -23.76 -3.02 -5.13
C ARG A 210 -23.57 -4.37 -5.87
N GLU A 211 -23.30 -5.42 -5.12
CA GLU A 211 -23.10 -6.77 -5.68
C GLU A 211 -24.29 -7.26 -6.51
N ALA A 212 -25.52 -7.12 -6.00
CA ALA A 212 -26.73 -7.58 -6.68
C ALA A 212 -26.96 -6.86 -8.02
N VAL A 213 -26.65 -5.55 -8.11
CA VAL A 213 -26.75 -4.81 -9.36
C VAL A 213 -25.69 -5.25 -10.36
N ALA A 214 -24.46 -5.47 -9.89
CA ALA A 214 -23.36 -5.96 -10.72
C ALA A 214 -23.70 -7.34 -11.31
N GLU A 215 -24.28 -8.22 -10.52
CA GLU A 215 -24.73 -9.56 -10.94
C GLU A 215 -25.83 -9.46 -11.99
N ALA A 216 -26.83 -8.61 -11.79
CA ALA A 216 -27.89 -8.35 -12.77
C ALA A 216 -27.38 -7.79 -14.09
N MET A 217 -26.22 -7.09 -14.08
CA MET A 217 -25.53 -6.58 -15.29
C MET A 217 -24.60 -7.64 -15.92
N GLY A 218 -24.65 -8.90 -15.47
CA GLY A 218 -23.88 -10.02 -16.03
C GLY A 218 -22.44 -10.12 -15.52
N ILE A 219 -22.08 -9.45 -14.42
CA ILE A 219 -20.75 -9.58 -13.82
C ILE A 219 -20.72 -10.80 -12.92
N HIS A 220 -19.80 -11.73 -13.17
CA HIS A 220 -19.56 -12.89 -12.32
C HIS A 220 -18.86 -12.44 -11.01
N VAL A 221 -19.67 -12.15 -9.97
CA VAL A 221 -19.22 -11.59 -8.69
C VAL A 221 -18.13 -12.45 -8.03
N PRO A 222 -18.25 -13.80 -7.93
CA PRO A 222 -17.21 -14.63 -7.34
C PRO A 222 -15.86 -14.50 -8.04
N VAL A 223 -15.84 -14.57 -9.36
CA VAL A 223 -14.60 -14.48 -10.16
C VAL A 223 -13.95 -13.11 -9.99
N ALA A 224 -14.74 -12.04 -9.99
CA ALA A 224 -14.23 -10.70 -9.80
C ALA A 224 -13.68 -10.48 -8.39
N LYS A 225 -14.34 -11.02 -7.34
CA LYS A 225 -13.82 -11.00 -5.97
C LYS A 225 -12.50 -11.76 -5.84
N LEU A 226 -12.43 -12.97 -6.39
CA LEU A 226 -11.25 -13.81 -6.36
C LEU A 226 -10.07 -13.13 -7.07
N SER A 227 -10.32 -12.56 -8.25
CA SER A 227 -9.27 -11.86 -9.01
C SER A 227 -8.70 -10.66 -8.26
N ALA A 228 -9.54 -9.87 -7.57
CA ALA A 228 -9.08 -8.76 -6.73
C ALA A 228 -8.23 -9.26 -5.56
N PHE A 229 -8.65 -10.34 -4.92
CA PHE A 229 -7.93 -10.95 -3.79
C PHE A 229 -6.56 -11.49 -4.23
N ILE A 230 -6.49 -12.27 -5.33
CA ILE A 230 -5.24 -12.80 -5.87
C ILE A 230 -4.26 -11.68 -6.22
N VAL A 231 -4.72 -10.65 -6.95
CA VAL A 231 -3.85 -9.52 -7.34
C VAL A 231 -3.32 -8.79 -6.12
N SER A 232 -4.17 -8.54 -5.12
CA SER A 232 -3.73 -7.92 -3.87
C SER A 232 -2.69 -8.78 -3.14
N CYS A 233 -2.93 -10.09 -3.01
CA CYS A 233 -1.99 -11.03 -2.38
C CYS A 233 -0.65 -11.07 -3.12
N THR A 234 -0.66 -11.09 -4.45
CA THR A 234 0.56 -11.08 -5.29
C THR A 234 1.41 -9.84 -5.04
N LEU A 235 0.79 -8.65 -5.09
CA LEU A 235 1.51 -7.39 -4.87
C LEU A 235 1.99 -7.25 -3.42
N THR A 236 1.18 -7.68 -2.45
CA THR A 236 1.54 -7.64 -1.02
C THR A 236 2.72 -8.58 -0.72
N SER A 237 2.72 -9.80 -1.28
CA SER A 237 3.84 -10.71 -1.10
C SER A 237 5.11 -10.24 -1.81
N ALA A 238 5.00 -9.59 -2.96
CA ALA A 238 6.15 -8.93 -3.60
C ALA A 238 6.70 -7.79 -2.71
N ALA A 239 5.85 -7.01 -2.06
CA ALA A 239 6.27 -6.02 -1.06
C ALA A 239 6.95 -6.67 0.14
N GLY A 240 6.47 -7.84 0.60
CA GLY A 240 7.09 -8.63 1.66
C GLY A 240 8.50 -9.12 1.31
N CYS A 241 8.72 -9.55 0.06
CA CYS A 241 10.04 -9.90 -0.46
C CYS A 241 11.01 -8.70 -0.40
N LEU A 242 10.58 -7.55 -0.91
CA LEU A 242 11.39 -6.31 -0.86
C LEU A 242 11.68 -5.87 0.58
N ALA A 243 10.70 -6.03 1.49
CA ALA A 243 10.87 -5.75 2.91
C ALA A 243 11.91 -6.68 3.56
N ALA A 244 11.91 -7.96 3.22
CA ALA A 244 12.86 -8.94 3.71
C ALA A 244 14.30 -8.59 3.34
N TYR A 245 14.54 -8.27 2.09
CA TYR A 245 15.87 -7.84 1.61
C TYR A 245 16.30 -6.48 2.17
N TYR A 246 15.35 -5.51 2.26
CA TYR A 246 15.65 -4.18 2.79
C TYR A 246 16.05 -4.21 4.26
N ARG A 247 15.36 -5.04 5.06
CA ARG A 247 15.66 -5.21 6.49
C ARG A 247 16.84 -6.14 6.77
N GLY A 248 17.22 -7.01 5.81
CA GLY A 248 18.28 -7.99 5.94
C GLY A 248 17.93 -9.19 6.85
N PHE A 249 16.68 -9.26 7.33
CA PHE A 249 16.20 -10.40 8.13
C PHE A 249 14.70 -10.61 8.01
N VAL A 250 14.25 -11.84 8.28
CA VAL A 250 12.85 -12.22 8.34
C VAL A 250 12.58 -12.93 9.64
N SER A 251 11.61 -12.46 10.40
CA SER A 251 11.10 -13.12 11.61
C SER A 251 9.58 -13.03 11.65
N ALA A 252 8.92 -14.04 12.20
CA ALA A 252 7.47 -14.02 12.38
C ALA A 252 7.02 -12.85 13.27
N GLU A 253 7.84 -12.45 14.24
CA GLU A 253 7.57 -11.32 15.15
C GLU A 253 7.56 -9.96 14.43
N ALA A 254 8.19 -9.86 13.25
CA ALA A 254 8.21 -8.63 12.47
C ALA A 254 6.86 -8.30 11.80
N PHE A 255 5.91 -9.23 11.80
CA PHE A 255 4.60 -9.10 11.15
C PHE A 255 3.42 -9.21 12.12
N PRO A 256 3.37 -8.46 13.24
CA PRO A 256 2.25 -8.50 14.17
C PRO A 256 0.97 -7.99 13.50
N LEU A 257 -0.19 -8.30 14.09
CA LEU A 257 -1.49 -7.82 13.63
C LEU A 257 -1.55 -6.28 13.55
N PHE A 258 -0.78 -5.59 14.38
CA PHE A 258 -0.66 -4.14 14.38
C PHE A 258 -0.23 -3.59 13.01
N VAL A 259 0.66 -4.27 12.29
CA VAL A 259 1.06 -3.90 10.92
C VAL A 259 -0.15 -3.93 9.98
N THR A 260 -1.03 -4.95 10.09
CA THR A 260 -2.29 -4.94 9.30
C THR A 260 -3.15 -3.72 9.62
N ILE A 261 -3.29 -3.39 10.91
CA ILE A 261 -4.08 -2.22 11.34
C ILE A 261 -3.48 -0.94 10.77
N GLN A 262 -2.16 -0.79 10.76
CA GLN A 262 -1.47 0.35 10.14
C GLN A 262 -1.77 0.46 8.63
N TYR A 263 -1.75 -0.66 7.89
CA TYR A 263 -2.09 -0.64 6.46
C TYR A 263 -3.56 -0.29 6.22
N VAL A 264 -4.48 -0.82 7.03
CA VAL A 264 -5.90 -0.46 6.96
C VAL A 264 -6.10 1.03 7.26
N ALA A 265 -5.45 1.54 8.30
CA ALA A 265 -5.46 2.97 8.62
C ALA A 265 -4.88 3.83 7.50
N THR A 266 -3.79 3.37 6.85
CA THR A 266 -3.20 4.04 5.67
C THR A 266 -4.23 4.24 4.56
N VAL A 267 -5.03 3.20 4.27
CA VAL A 267 -6.07 3.26 3.25
C VAL A 267 -7.22 4.19 3.66
N ILE A 268 -7.63 4.16 4.93
CA ILE A 268 -8.71 4.99 5.46
C ILE A 268 -8.29 6.46 5.52
N ILE A 269 -7.17 6.77 6.16
CA ILE A 269 -6.62 8.14 6.29
C ILE A 269 -6.32 8.73 4.91
N GLY A 270 -5.77 7.93 4.02
CA GLY A 270 -5.49 8.34 2.65
C GLY A 270 -6.73 8.67 1.84
N GLY A 271 -7.81 7.93 2.05
CA GLY A 271 -9.10 8.04 1.35
C GLY A 271 -9.39 6.84 0.46
N ILE A 272 -10.41 6.08 0.84
CA ILE A 272 -10.83 4.82 0.20
C ILE A 272 -11.19 5.05 -1.28
N GLY A 273 -10.74 4.13 -2.15
CA GLY A 273 -11.06 4.17 -3.59
C GLY A 273 -10.19 5.13 -4.42
N SER A 274 -9.03 5.54 -3.90
CA SER A 274 -8.07 6.39 -4.61
C SER A 274 -6.63 5.89 -4.44
N LEU A 275 -5.93 5.60 -5.55
CA LEU A 275 -4.51 5.23 -5.48
C LEU A 275 -3.63 6.38 -4.96
N LEU A 276 -3.97 7.62 -5.30
CA LEU A 276 -3.31 8.79 -4.74
C LEU A 276 -3.52 8.86 -3.23
N GLY A 277 -4.71 8.42 -2.75
CA GLY A 277 -4.99 8.26 -1.32
C GLY A 277 -4.07 7.27 -0.66
N ALA A 278 -3.83 6.11 -1.25
CA ALA A 278 -2.88 5.14 -0.70
C ALA A 278 -1.49 5.75 -0.51
N LEU A 279 -1.00 6.52 -1.49
CA LEU A 279 0.31 7.18 -1.41
C LEU A 279 0.35 8.27 -0.33
N LEU A 280 -0.67 9.13 -0.27
CA LEU A 280 -0.74 10.19 0.76
C LEU A 280 -0.92 9.60 2.17
N GLY A 281 -1.74 8.55 2.30
CA GLY A 281 -1.90 7.84 3.56
C GLY A 281 -0.61 7.18 4.02
N THR A 282 0.15 6.58 3.11
CA THR A 282 1.48 6.01 3.42
C THR A 282 2.45 7.06 3.91
N LEU A 283 2.51 8.19 3.20
CA LEU A 283 3.36 9.31 3.62
C LEU A 283 3.00 9.76 5.04
N PHE A 284 1.72 9.92 5.33
CA PHE A 284 1.24 10.29 6.65
C PHE A 284 1.62 9.25 7.71
N VAL A 285 1.30 7.98 7.49
CA VAL A 285 1.47 6.92 8.49
C VAL A 285 2.95 6.65 8.80
N VAL A 286 3.84 6.76 7.82
CA VAL A 286 5.29 6.58 8.02
C VAL A 286 5.93 7.80 8.69
N LEU A 287 5.52 9.01 8.33
CA LEU A 287 6.10 10.24 8.90
C LEU A 287 5.50 10.61 10.26
N PHE A 288 4.31 10.15 10.59
CA PHE A 288 3.60 10.52 11.81
C PHE A 288 4.35 10.15 13.10
N PRO A 289 4.90 8.92 13.29
CA PRO A 289 5.71 8.59 14.45
C PRO A 289 6.96 9.47 14.56
N GLN A 290 7.61 9.77 13.43
CA GLN A 290 8.81 10.62 13.40
C GLN A 290 8.49 12.07 13.81
N ALA A 291 7.32 12.57 13.39
CA ALA A 291 6.86 13.90 13.80
C ALA A 291 6.59 13.98 15.32
N ILE A 292 6.05 12.89 15.91
CA ILE A 292 5.87 12.80 17.36
C ILE A 292 7.22 12.80 18.08
N GLU A 293 8.16 11.97 17.65
CA GLU A 293 9.51 11.89 18.26
C GLU A 293 10.24 13.23 18.14
N ALA A 294 10.18 13.89 16.98
CA ALA A 294 10.76 15.21 16.77
C ALA A 294 10.13 16.27 17.70
N SER A 295 8.81 16.22 17.90
CA SER A 295 8.10 17.13 18.79
C SER A 295 8.49 16.90 20.28
N MET A 296 8.64 15.63 20.68
CA MET A 296 9.07 15.27 22.03
C MET A 296 10.51 15.71 22.31
N ASN A 297 11.40 15.54 21.31
CA ASN A 297 12.78 16.04 21.37
C ASN A 297 12.83 17.57 21.53
N ALA A 298 12.02 18.29 20.74
CA ALA A 298 11.95 19.74 20.81
C ALA A 298 11.44 20.27 22.18
N LEU A 299 10.57 19.49 22.84
CA LEU A 299 10.04 19.82 24.17
C LEU A 299 10.94 19.34 25.33
N GLY A 300 12.06 18.65 25.05
CA GLY A 300 12.96 18.10 26.06
C GLY A 300 12.33 16.98 26.92
N LEU A 301 11.29 16.32 26.42
CA LEU A 301 10.55 15.28 27.13
C LEU A 301 11.11 13.87 26.85
N THR A 302 12.05 13.73 25.94
CA THR A 302 12.56 12.43 25.45
C THR A 302 13.17 11.62 26.58
N ASP A 303 13.99 12.24 27.45
CA ASP A 303 14.65 11.54 28.54
C ASP A 303 13.68 11.03 29.61
N ARG A 304 12.58 11.76 29.82
CA ARG A 304 11.56 11.41 30.84
C ARG A 304 10.56 10.36 30.35
N LEU A 305 10.29 10.31 29.04
CA LEU A 305 9.25 9.48 28.45
C LEU A 305 9.80 8.40 27.50
N SER A 306 11.12 8.19 27.47
CA SER A 306 11.79 7.21 26.59
C SER A 306 11.17 5.81 26.67
N SER A 307 10.84 5.34 27.87
CA SER A 307 10.18 4.03 28.06
C SER A 307 8.73 3.97 27.57
N MET A 308 8.09 5.13 27.36
CA MET A 308 6.69 5.23 26.93
C MET A 308 6.54 5.66 25.47
N ILE A 309 7.62 5.97 24.77
CA ILE A 309 7.58 6.47 23.36
C ILE A 309 6.76 5.55 22.48
N PHE A 310 6.96 4.24 22.57
CA PHE A 310 6.21 3.27 21.77
C PHE A 310 4.70 3.31 22.07
N ALA A 311 4.32 3.37 23.34
CA ALA A 311 2.92 3.44 23.74
C ALA A 311 2.27 4.77 23.33
N ILE A 312 3.01 5.88 23.44
CA ILE A 312 2.55 7.21 23.00
C ILE A 312 2.34 7.22 21.48
N ASN A 313 3.28 6.68 20.70
CA ASN A 313 3.14 6.57 19.25
C ASN A 313 1.91 5.75 18.85
N GLN A 314 1.65 4.62 19.50
CA GLN A 314 0.46 3.81 19.24
C GLN A 314 -0.85 4.51 19.63
N ALA A 315 -0.88 5.15 20.79
CA ALA A 315 -2.05 5.90 21.25
C ALA A 315 -2.34 7.09 20.34
N ALA A 316 -1.33 7.87 19.99
CA ALA A 316 -1.45 9.01 19.09
C ALA A 316 -1.91 8.59 17.68
N PHE A 317 -1.40 7.46 17.17
CA PHE A 317 -1.83 6.89 15.91
C PHE A 317 -3.33 6.49 15.95
N GLY A 318 -3.78 5.83 17.02
CA GLY A 318 -5.19 5.49 17.22
C GLY A 318 -6.09 6.74 17.28
N VAL A 319 -5.66 7.77 18.00
CA VAL A 319 -6.38 9.06 18.07
C VAL A 319 -6.43 9.74 16.70
N ALA A 320 -5.31 9.79 15.97
CA ALA A 320 -5.27 10.36 14.63
C ALA A 320 -6.25 9.63 13.69
N MET A 321 -6.31 8.30 13.76
CA MET A 321 -7.25 7.51 12.94
C MET A 321 -8.71 7.85 13.26
N ILE A 322 -9.07 7.99 14.54
CA ILE A 322 -10.42 8.38 14.96
C ILE A 322 -10.75 9.79 14.47
N LEU A 323 -9.82 10.74 14.62
CA LEU A 323 -10.00 12.11 14.16
C LEU A 323 -10.25 12.17 12.65
N PHE A 324 -9.47 11.44 11.84
CA PHE A 324 -9.69 11.38 10.39
C PHE A 324 -11.04 10.78 10.03
N LEU A 325 -11.45 9.70 10.70
CA LEU A 325 -12.76 9.07 10.45
C LEU A 325 -13.94 9.99 10.76
N VAL A 326 -13.83 10.80 11.83
CA VAL A 326 -14.91 11.69 12.28
C VAL A 326 -14.95 12.98 11.46
N PHE A 327 -13.80 13.62 11.26
CA PHE A 327 -13.73 14.96 10.66
C PHE A 327 -13.58 14.96 9.14
N GLU A 328 -12.88 13.97 8.56
CA GLU A 328 -12.62 13.92 7.13
C GLU A 328 -12.82 12.50 6.55
N PRO A 329 -14.07 12.04 6.42
CA PRO A 329 -14.41 10.69 5.95
C PRO A 329 -13.93 10.41 4.52
N GLN A 330 -13.57 11.44 3.73
CA GLN A 330 -12.95 11.30 2.41
C GLN A 330 -11.42 11.17 2.47
N GLY A 331 -10.83 11.26 3.65
CA GLY A 331 -9.40 11.20 3.88
C GLY A 331 -8.60 12.36 3.26
N LEU A 332 -7.30 12.22 3.24
CA LEU A 332 -6.36 13.24 2.69
C LEU A 332 -6.66 13.61 1.23
N VAL A 333 -7.15 12.65 0.44
CA VAL A 333 -7.57 12.94 -0.94
C VAL A 333 -8.78 13.88 -0.98
N GLY A 334 -9.68 13.83 0.00
CA GLY A 334 -10.77 14.78 0.12
C GLY A 334 -10.28 16.21 0.29
N ILE A 335 -9.30 16.40 1.20
CA ILE A 335 -8.63 17.69 1.42
C ILE A 335 -7.94 18.15 0.13
N TRP A 336 -7.16 17.27 -0.51
CA TRP A 336 -6.47 17.58 -1.76
C TRP A 336 -7.43 18.03 -2.87
N ARG A 337 -8.55 17.33 -3.04
CA ARG A 337 -9.59 17.70 -4.03
C ARG A 337 -10.23 19.06 -3.71
N ARG A 338 -10.40 19.39 -2.43
CA ARG A 338 -10.92 20.67 -1.98
C ARG A 338 -9.96 21.81 -2.31
N ILE A 339 -8.67 21.59 -2.05
CA ILE A 339 -7.59 22.54 -2.43
C ILE A 339 -7.55 22.73 -3.95
N GLN A 340 -7.56 21.65 -4.72
CA GLN A 340 -7.59 21.73 -6.20
C GLN A 340 -8.83 22.49 -6.69
N ALA A 341 -10.00 22.23 -6.13
CA ALA A 341 -11.24 22.91 -6.50
C ALA A 341 -11.15 24.42 -6.22
N TRP A 342 -10.53 24.78 -5.08
CA TRP A 342 -10.33 26.20 -4.73
C TRP A 342 -9.42 26.90 -5.75
N PHE A 343 -8.29 26.32 -6.13
CA PHE A 343 -7.38 26.88 -7.14
C PHE A 343 -8.00 26.95 -8.54
N LEU A 344 -8.84 25.98 -8.91
CA LEU A 344 -9.51 25.95 -10.22
C LEU A 344 -10.66 26.97 -10.33
N LEU A 345 -11.29 27.33 -9.21
CA LEU A 345 -12.41 28.25 -9.16
C LEU A 345 -12.00 29.68 -8.82
N TRP A 346 -10.75 29.91 -8.38
CA TRP A 346 -10.25 31.24 -8.07
C TRP A 346 -10.02 32.05 -9.36
N PRO A 347 -10.43 33.34 -9.50
CA PRO A 347 -11.04 34.23 -8.46
C PRO A 347 -12.58 34.18 -8.38
N PHE A 348 -13.26 33.40 -9.21
CA PHE A 348 -14.71 33.33 -9.27
C PHE A 348 -15.25 32.17 -8.41
N GLY A 349 -15.28 32.38 -7.10
CA GLY A 349 -15.84 31.40 -6.16
C GLY A 349 -17.36 31.29 -6.31
N GLN A 350 -17.85 30.40 -7.18
CA GLN A 350 -19.25 29.97 -7.10
C GLN A 350 -19.40 29.03 -5.90
N LYS A 351 -20.21 29.45 -4.90
CA LYS A 351 -20.65 28.55 -3.83
C LYS A 351 -21.36 27.35 -4.49
N PRO A 352 -21.01 26.11 -4.18
CA PRO A 352 -21.78 24.97 -4.64
C PRO A 352 -23.21 25.17 -4.14
N LEU A 353 -24.16 25.16 -5.07
CA LEU A 353 -25.59 25.13 -4.76
C LEU A 353 -25.80 24.01 -3.75
N GLY A 354 -26.38 24.36 -2.60
CA GLY A 354 -26.47 23.54 -1.42
C GLY A 354 -26.96 22.13 -1.74
N ARG A 355 -26.33 21.15 -1.11
CA ARG A 355 -26.89 19.80 -0.98
C ARG A 355 -28.14 19.90 -0.11
N PRO A 356 -29.27 19.31 -0.53
CA PRO A 356 -30.37 19.06 0.37
C PRO A 356 -29.93 18.15 1.52
#